data_1b67f361af7d3748bad7de76b8357a21
#
_entry.id   1b67f361af7d3748bad7de76b8357a21
#
_cell.length_a   1.000
_cell.length_b   1.000
_cell.length_c   1.000
_cell.angle_alpha   90.00
_cell.angle_beta   90.00
_cell.angle_gamma   90.00
#
_symmetry.space_group_name_H-M   'P 1'
#
loop_
_entity.id
_entity.type
_entity.pdbx_description
1 polymer ?
#
loop_
_entity_poly.entity_id
_entity_poly.type
_entity_poly.pdbx_seq_one_letter_code
_entity_poly.pdbx_strand_id
1 'polypeptide(L)'
;DGIIIQARTGSTRLHNKILLPFYGEQRIIDILIANIKQACPDKCIVLATTNRPQDDVLAETARQAGILSFRGDEDNVLDRFIRAAEVFGINRFIRVCSDNPFLRPETFNTFFAEHNFCPADYIAYGFADGRPTIKSHLGLYSELTTIDALRRAAVSTQEKLYIEHVTIYLYTHPEKFKVRLLPLPAELEGRFDLRFTLDTMED
;
A
#
# COMPACT_ATOMS: atom_id res chain seq x y z
N ASP A 1 8.35 8.70 -9.57
CA ASP A 1 8.30 7.91 -8.34
C ASP A 1 7.27 8.48 -7.39
N GLY A 2 6.49 7.63 -6.71
CA GLY A 2 5.51 8.08 -5.76
C GLY A 2 5.21 7.06 -4.66
N ILE A 3 4.35 7.46 -3.74
CA ILE A 3 3.82 6.62 -2.68
C ILE A 3 2.30 6.81 -2.71
N ILE A 4 1.55 5.73 -2.87
CA ILE A 4 0.09 5.78 -2.91
C ILE A 4 -0.45 5.02 -1.70
N ILE A 5 -1.09 5.76 -0.79
CA ILE A 5 -1.69 5.25 0.44
C ILE A 5 -3.15 4.91 0.15
N GLN A 6 -3.51 3.65 0.27
CA GLN A 6 -4.91 3.20 0.18
C GLN A 6 -5.60 3.43 1.51
N ALA A 7 -6.68 4.21 1.52
CA ALA A 7 -7.45 4.47 2.73
C ALA A 7 -8.95 4.57 2.44
N ARG A 8 -9.78 3.97 3.30
CA ARG A 8 -11.23 4.15 3.32
C ARG A 8 -11.77 3.99 4.74
N THR A 9 -12.87 4.64 5.07
CA THR A 9 -13.53 4.52 6.37
C THR A 9 -14.40 3.27 6.49
N GLY A 10 -14.86 2.73 5.36
CA GLY A 10 -15.78 1.60 5.27
C GLY A 10 -15.17 0.22 5.61
N SER A 11 -14.43 0.11 6.72
CA SER A 11 -13.98 -1.18 7.23
C SER A 11 -15.14 -1.95 7.86
N THR A 12 -15.35 -3.21 7.47
CA THR A 12 -16.46 -4.03 7.97
C THR A 12 -16.20 -4.61 9.37
N ARG A 13 -14.93 -4.91 9.70
CA ARG A 13 -14.54 -5.51 10.99
C ARG A 13 -14.34 -4.47 12.09
N LEU A 14 -13.75 -3.33 11.78
CA LEU A 14 -13.53 -2.22 12.69
C LEU A 14 -13.85 -0.91 11.97
N HIS A 15 -15.03 -0.39 12.20
CA HIS A 15 -15.50 0.82 11.51
C HIS A 15 -14.60 2.02 11.81
N ASN A 16 -14.28 2.80 10.77
CA ASN A 16 -13.39 3.97 10.88
C ASN A 16 -12.00 3.68 11.49
N LYS A 17 -11.50 2.44 11.47
CA LYS A 17 -10.30 2.00 12.19
C LYS A 17 -9.09 2.95 12.03
N ILE A 18 -8.85 3.48 10.85
CA ILE A 18 -7.71 4.36 10.58
C ILE A 18 -7.87 5.79 11.13
N LEU A 19 -9.07 6.16 11.54
CA LEU A 19 -9.42 7.44 12.16
C LEU A 19 -9.53 7.35 13.69
N LEU A 20 -9.45 6.15 14.26
CA LEU A 20 -9.46 5.98 15.70
C LEU A 20 -8.13 6.44 16.30
N PRO A 21 -8.14 7.01 17.53
CA PRO A 21 -6.90 7.24 18.29
C PRO A 21 -6.13 5.93 18.47
N PHE A 22 -4.83 5.95 18.17
CA PHE A 22 -3.95 4.79 18.26
C PHE A 22 -2.81 5.02 19.26
N TYR A 23 -2.19 6.20 19.21
CA TYR A 23 -1.17 6.59 20.19
C TYR A 23 -1.47 7.99 20.71
N GLY A 24 -1.91 8.09 21.95
CA GLY A 24 -2.49 9.32 22.47
C GLY A 24 -3.71 9.73 21.63
N GLU A 25 -3.74 10.98 21.19
CA GLU A 25 -4.80 11.50 20.31
C GLU A 25 -4.49 11.28 18.80
N GLN A 26 -3.34 10.72 18.48
CA GLN A 26 -2.93 10.54 17.09
C GLN A 26 -3.62 9.34 16.46
N ARG A 27 -4.20 9.54 15.27
CA ARG A 27 -4.84 8.48 14.47
C ARG A 27 -3.77 7.72 13.68
N ILE A 28 -4.06 6.46 13.35
CA ILE A 28 -3.15 5.64 12.52
C ILE A 28 -2.76 6.36 11.24
N ILE A 29 -3.73 6.95 10.54
CA ILE A 29 -3.49 7.63 9.26
C ILE A 29 -2.55 8.83 9.41
N ASP A 30 -2.63 9.57 10.52
CA ASP A 30 -1.75 10.72 10.77
C ASP A 30 -0.30 10.28 11.03
N ILE A 31 -0.14 9.25 11.87
CA ILE A 31 1.18 8.65 12.17
C ILE A 31 1.81 8.12 10.88
N LEU A 32 1.04 7.38 10.08
CA LEU A 32 1.51 6.79 8.85
C LEU A 32 1.99 7.86 7.85
N ILE A 33 1.19 8.90 7.62
CA ILE A 33 1.55 9.99 6.72
C ILE A 33 2.79 10.73 7.23
N ALA A 34 2.87 11.02 8.53
CA ALA A 34 4.01 11.71 9.12
C ALA A 34 5.32 10.93 8.93
N ASN A 35 5.30 9.62 9.22
CA ASN A 35 6.45 8.74 9.07
C ASN A 35 6.89 8.61 7.59
N ILE A 36 5.95 8.51 6.66
CA ILE A 36 6.25 8.46 5.22
C ILE A 36 6.88 9.77 4.75
N LYS A 37 6.32 10.93 5.14
CA LYS A 37 6.89 12.24 4.80
C LYS A 37 8.31 12.41 5.33
N GLN A 38 8.56 11.94 6.54
CA GLN A 38 9.90 12.00 7.13
C GLN A 38 10.91 11.11 6.40
N ALA A 39 10.51 9.89 6.02
CA ALA A 39 11.39 8.94 5.35
C ALA A 39 11.62 9.24 3.87
N CYS A 40 10.64 9.88 3.21
CA CYS A 40 10.63 10.11 1.76
C CYS A 40 10.19 11.55 1.42
N PRO A 41 10.93 12.58 1.86
CA PRO A 41 10.51 13.99 1.73
C PRO A 41 10.47 14.49 0.27
N ASP A 42 11.18 13.83 -0.64
CA ASP A 42 11.28 14.14 -2.07
C ASP A 42 10.26 13.39 -2.94
N LYS A 43 9.44 12.53 -2.37
CA LYS A 43 8.48 11.72 -3.13
C LYS A 43 7.08 12.35 -3.18
N CYS A 44 6.42 12.15 -4.32
CA CYS A 44 5.01 12.45 -4.46
C CYS A 44 4.19 11.48 -3.60
N ILE A 45 3.47 11.99 -2.60
CA ILE A 45 2.63 11.19 -1.71
C ILE A 45 1.17 11.48 -2.02
N VAL A 46 0.40 10.43 -2.31
CA VAL A 46 -1.02 10.51 -2.67
C VAL A 46 -1.82 9.61 -1.72
N LEU A 47 -2.85 10.16 -1.09
CA LEU A 47 -3.86 9.39 -0.39
C LEU A 47 -5.00 9.06 -1.34
N ALA A 48 -5.14 7.80 -1.72
CA ALA A 48 -6.15 7.30 -2.63
C ALA A 48 -7.37 6.77 -1.84
N THR A 49 -8.46 7.54 -1.85
CA THR A 49 -9.70 7.23 -1.12
C THR A 49 -10.90 7.08 -2.07
N THR A 50 -12.09 6.89 -1.51
CA THR A 50 -13.29 6.65 -2.32
C THR A 50 -14.07 7.94 -2.61
N ASN A 51 -15.02 7.85 -3.56
CA ASN A 51 -15.96 8.94 -3.87
C ASN A 51 -17.11 9.05 -2.85
N ARG A 52 -17.15 8.19 -1.83
CA ARG A 52 -18.23 8.21 -0.84
C ARG A 52 -18.11 9.41 0.10
N PRO A 53 -19.22 10.08 0.46
CA PRO A 53 -19.19 11.24 1.37
C PRO A 53 -18.52 10.97 2.71
N GLN A 54 -18.65 9.75 3.25
CA GLN A 54 -17.99 9.38 4.51
C GLN A 54 -16.45 9.45 4.46
N ASP A 55 -15.88 9.38 3.27
CA ASP A 55 -14.44 9.47 3.04
C ASP A 55 -13.95 10.91 2.79
N ASP A 56 -14.83 11.93 2.86
CA ASP A 56 -14.44 13.35 2.75
C ASP A 56 -13.40 13.72 3.81
N VAL A 57 -13.51 13.14 5.01
CA VAL A 57 -12.55 13.31 6.09
C VAL A 57 -11.13 12.87 5.72
N LEU A 58 -10.98 11.86 4.86
CA LEU A 58 -9.67 11.39 4.40
C LEU A 58 -9.04 12.36 3.40
N ALA A 59 -9.83 12.92 2.50
CA ALA A 59 -9.37 13.97 1.59
C ALA A 59 -8.95 15.23 2.36
N GLU A 60 -9.71 15.60 3.39
CA GLU A 60 -9.36 16.71 4.29
C GLU A 60 -8.09 16.40 5.12
N THR A 61 -7.94 15.18 5.61
CA THR A 61 -6.71 14.73 6.30
C THR A 61 -5.48 14.88 5.38
N ALA A 62 -5.58 14.46 4.12
CA ALA A 62 -4.50 14.64 3.15
C ALA A 62 -4.15 16.12 2.94
N ARG A 63 -5.17 16.98 2.79
CA ARG A 63 -5.00 18.44 2.65
C ARG A 63 -4.29 19.05 3.86
N GLN A 64 -4.71 18.69 5.08
CA GLN A 64 -4.09 19.17 6.32
C GLN A 64 -2.65 18.70 6.48
N ALA A 65 -2.37 17.46 6.06
CA ALA A 65 -1.02 16.90 6.07
C ALA A 65 -0.11 17.44 4.95
N GLY A 66 -0.65 18.24 4.00
CA GLY A 66 0.09 18.78 2.88
C GLY A 66 0.55 17.72 1.88
N ILE A 67 -0.29 16.68 1.67
CA ILE A 67 -0.10 15.66 0.63
C ILE A 67 -1.25 15.70 -0.38
N LEU A 68 -1.06 15.04 -1.51
CA LEU A 68 -2.09 14.95 -2.54
C LEU A 68 -3.19 13.95 -2.14
N SER A 69 -4.39 14.13 -2.70
CA SER A 69 -5.46 13.15 -2.58
C SER A 69 -6.08 12.84 -3.94
N PHE A 70 -6.50 11.60 -4.11
CA PHE A 70 -7.28 11.13 -5.25
C PHE A 70 -8.53 10.41 -4.75
N ARG A 71 -9.66 10.66 -5.40
CA ARG A 71 -10.93 9.99 -5.10
C ARG A 71 -11.38 9.16 -6.28
N GLY A 72 -11.71 7.90 -6.03
CA GLY A 72 -12.12 6.96 -7.09
C GLY A 72 -13.17 5.97 -6.61
N ASP A 73 -13.44 4.97 -7.42
CA ASP A 73 -14.40 3.92 -7.13
C ASP A 73 -14.04 3.16 -5.85
N GLU A 74 -15.05 2.77 -5.03
CA GLU A 74 -14.83 2.03 -3.79
C GLU A 74 -14.43 0.59 -4.04
N ASP A 75 -15.10 -0.07 -4.97
CA ASP A 75 -14.96 -1.50 -5.24
C ASP A 75 -13.83 -1.78 -6.23
N ASN A 76 -13.63 -0.89 -7.22
CA ASN A 76 -12.54 -1.00 -8.18
C ASN A 76 -11.27 -0.31 -7.67
N VAL A 77 -10.61 -0.97 -6.70
CA VAL A 77 -9.38 -0.45 -6.08
C VAL A 77 -8.24 -0.41 -7.10
N LEU A 78 -8.15 -1.39 -7.99
CA LEU A 78 -7.14 -1.43 -9.05
C LEU A 78 -7.22 -0.21 -9.96
N ASP A 79 -8.42 0.12 -10.48
CA ASP A 79 -8.64 1.33 -11.30
C ASP A 79 -8.31 2.60 -10.50
N ARG A 80 -8.69 2.66 -9.22
CA ARG A 80 -8.39 3.80 -8.35
C ARG A 80 -6.89 4.06 -8.26
N PHE A 81 -6.05 3.02 -8.14
CA PHE A 81 -4.59 3.16 -8.13
C PHE A 81 -4.04 3.59 -9.49
N ILE A 82 -4.52 3.00 -10.58
CA ILE A 82 -4.10 3.36 -11.94
C ILE A 82 -4.40 4.84 -12.19
N ARG A 83 -5.63 5.28 -11.94
CA ARG A 83 -6.05 6.67 -12.17
C ARG A 83 -5.35 7.66 -11.25
N ALA A 84 -5.14 7.31 -9.98
CA ALA A 84 -4.34 8.14 -9.08
C ALA A 84 -2.91 8.34 -9.62
N ALA A 85 -2.27 7.26 -10.06
CA ALA A 85 -0.94 7.33 -10.65
C ALA A 85 -0.91 8.17 -11.95
N GLU A 86 -1.92 8.05 -12.81
CA GLU A 86 -2.07 8.83 -14.05
C GLU A 86 -2.19 10.32 -13.79
N VAL A 87 -3.12 10.69 -12.89
CA VAL A 87 -3.40 12.11 -12.58
C VAL A 87 -2.16 12.84 -12.07
N PHE A 88 -1.33 12.14 -11.29
CA PHE A 88 -0.14 12.74 -10.69
C PHE A 88 1.18 12.37 -11.41
N GLY A 89 1.12 11.76 -12.59
CA GLY A 89 2.30 11.43 -13.39
C GLY A 89 3.26 10.45 -12.72
N ILE A 90 2.74 9.49 -11.95
CA ILE A 90 3.51 8.50 -11.21
C ILE A 90 3.63 7.22 -12.04
N ASN A 91 4.86 6.87 -12.47
CA ASN A 91 5.10 5.66 -13.26
C ASN A 91 5.35 4.41 -12.42
N ARG A 92 6.00 4.57 -11.25
CA ARG A 92 6.21 3.51 -10.27
C ARG A 92 6.01 4.05 -8.86
N PHE A 93 5.50 3.23 -7.98
CA PHE A 93 5.15 3.68 -6.64
C PHE A 93 5.19 2.56 -5.61
N ILE A 94 5.34 2.98 -4.36
CA ILE A 94 5.09 2.15 -3.19
C ILE A 94 3.59 2.16 -2.90
N ARG A 95 2.98 0.98 -2.86
CA ARG A 95 1.60 0.79 -2.41
C ARG A 95 1.59 0.62 -0.90
N VAL A 96 0.84 1.46 -0.20
CA VAL A 96 0.73 1.44 1.25
C VAL A 96 -0.71 1.12 1.66
N CYS A 97 -0.87 0.13 2.54
CA CYS A 97 -2.13 -0.15 3.23
C CYS A 97 -2.18 0.67 4.53
N SER A 98 -3.28 1.37 4.76
CA SER A 98 -3.41 2.29 5.90
C SER A 98 -3.70 1.63 7.24
N ASP A 99 -3.77 0.30 7.29
CA ASP A 99 -3.99 -0.51 8.49
C ASP A 99 -2.70 -1.10 9.10
N ASN A 100 -1.56 -0.58 8.69
CA ASN A 100 -0.23 -1.00 9.15
C ASN A 100 0.43 0.10 9.99
N PRO A 101 0.07 0.25 11.28
CA PRO A 101 0.58 1.34 12.13
C PRO A 101 2.09 1.29 12.37
N PHE A 102 2.70 0.11 12.28
CA PHE A 102 4.14 -0.14 12.46
C PHE A 102 4.90 -0.27 11.14
N LEU A 103 4.32 0.19 10.03
CA LEU A 103 5.00 0.21 8.73
C LEU A 103 6.36 0.90 8.84
N ARG A 104 7.34 0.38 8.12
CA ARG A 104 8.74 0.86 8.07
C ARG A 104 9.04 1.63 6.77
N PRO A 105 8.69 2.92 6.67
CA PRO A 105 8.87 3.69 5.43
C PRO A 105 10.34 3.90 5.05
N GLU A 106 11.29 3.76 5.98
CA GLU A 106 12.72 3.81 5.71
C GLU A 106 13.18 2.75 4.69
N THR A 107 12.40 1.67 4.52
CA THR A 107 12.67 0.63 3.54
C THR A 107 12.25 1.00 2.10
N PHE A 108 11.49 2.07 1.90
CA PHE A 108 10.97 2.44 0.58
C PHE A 108 12.06 2.80 -0.42
N ASN A 109 13.09 3.50 0.03
CA ASN A 109 14.23 3.83 -0.83
C ASN A 109 14.98 2.59 -1.31
N THR A 110 15.00 1.51 -0.52
CA THR A 110 15.53 0.21 -0.96
C THR A 110 14.77 -0.33 -2.14
N PHE A 111 13.44 -0.29 -2.14
CA PHE A 111 12.62 -0.75 -3.27
C PHE A 111 12.90 0.05 -4.56
N PHE A 112 13.02 1.37 -4.47
CA PHE A 112 13.36 2.20 -5.63
C PHE A 112 14.77 1.91 -6.15
N ALA A 113 15.75 1.75 -5.25
CA ALA A 113 17.12 1.38 -5.61
C ALA A 113 17.18 0.00 -6.29
N GLU A 114 16.48 -0.98 -5.73
CA GLU A 114 16.38 -2.32 -6.30
C GLU A 114 15.71 -2.33 -7.67
N HIS A 115 14.68 -1.54 -7.86
CA HIS A 115 14.04 -1.38 -9.17
C HIS A 115 14.98 -0.68 -10.18
N ASN A 116 15.76 0.31 -9.76
CA ASN A 116 16.75 0.95 -10.62
C ASN A 116 17.85 -0.03 -11.08
N PHE A 117 18.28 -0.90 -10.19
CA PHE A 117 19.29 -1.91 -10.47
C PHE A 117 18.76 -3.03 -11.39
N CYS A 118 17.56 -3.53 -11.11
CA CYS A 118 16.92 -4.59 -11.88
C CYS A 118 15.40 -4.32 -11.95
N PRO A 119 14.91 -3.68 -13.04
CA PRO A 119 13.50 -3.35 -13.19
C PRO A 119 12.59 -4.58 -13.09
N ALA A 120 11.53 -4.45 -12.29
CA ALA A 120 10.54 -5.48 -12.08
C ALA A 120 9.13 -4.86 -12.02
N ASP A 121 8.11 -5.67 -12.29
CA ASP A 121 6.71 -5.26 -12.21
C ASP A 121 6.22 -5.19 -10.77
N TYR A 122 6.82 -5.99 -9.90
CA TYR A 122 6.51 -6.09 -8.49
C TYR A 122 7.76 -6.39 -7.66
N ILE A 123 7.97 -5.62 -6.60
CA ILE A 123 9.05 -5.84 -5.64
C ILE A 123 8.46 -5.77 -4.23
N ALA A 124 8.72 -6.76 -3.41
CA ALA A 124 8.34 -6.82 -1.99
C ALA A 124 9.38 -7.58 -1.18
N TYR A 125 9.33 -7.47 0.14
CA TYR A 125 9.99 -8.47 0.98
C TYR A 125 9.20 -9.77 0.94
N GLY A 126 9.91 -10.89 0.97
CA GLY A 126 9.32 -12.23 0.94
C GLY A 126 10.00 -13.20 1.88
N PHE A 127 9.23 -14.18 2.31
CA PHE A 127 9.73 -15.33 3.08
C PHE A 127 10.51 -16.29 2.19
N ALA A 128 11.34 -17.13 2.79
CA ALA A 128 12.15 -18.14 2.09
C ALA A 128 11.30 -19.13 1.27
N ASP A 129 10.02 -19.30 1.61
CA ASP A 129 9.07 -20.15 0.87
C ASP A 129 8.49 -19.45 -0.38
N GLY A 130 8.91 -18.22 -0.70
CA GLY A 130 8.45 -17.46 -1.88
C GLY A 130 7.16 -16.68 -1.67
N ARG A 131 6.62 -16.60 -0.44
CA ARG A 131 5.43 -15.78 -0.15
C ARG A 131 5.83 -14.32 0.08
N PRO A 132 5.20 -13.33 -0.57
CA PRO A 132 5.40 -11.93 -0.22
C PRO A 132 4.79 -11.60 1.16
N THR A 133 5.41 -10.66 1.89
CA THR A 133 4.99 -10.28 3.24
C THR A 133 3.57 -9.75 3.33
N ILE A 134 3.03 -9.19 2.26
CA ILE A 134 1.63 -8.74 2.20
C ILE A 134 0.61 -9.88 2.44
N LYS A 135 1.02 -11.14 2.28
CA LYS A 135 0.20 -12.33 2.58
C LYS A 135 0.27 -12.78 4.05
N SER A 136 0.91 -12.00 4.89
CA SER A 136 0.99 -12.24 6.34
C SER A 136 0.43 -11.06 7.11
N HIS A 137 0.30 -11.21 8.42
CA HIS A 137 -0.07 -10.12 9.32
C HIS A 137 1.13 -9.31 9.82
N LEU A 138 2.31 -9.50 9.22
CA LEU A 138 3.53 -8.84 9.67
C LEU A 138 3.43 -7.31 9.61
N GLY A 139 2.75 -6.74 8.59
CA GLY A 139 2.39 -5.30 8.53
C GLY A 139 3.56 -4.30 8.53
N LEU A 140 4.82 -4.77 8.51
CA LEU A 140 6.01 -3.91 8.59
C LEU A 140 6.48 -3.38 7.24
N TYR A 141 6.10 -4.04 6.15
CA TYR A 141 6.62 -3.76 4.81
C TYR A 141 5.52 -3.50 3.81
N SER A 142 5.79 -2.58 2.92
CA SER A 142 4.98 -2.30 1.73
C SER A 142 5.55 -3.05 0.50
N GLU A 143 5.05 -2.68 -0.65
CA GLU A 143 5.42 -3.26 -1.94
C GLU A 143 5.56 -2.17 -3.00
N LEU A 144 6.48 -2.36 -3.95
CA LEU A 144 6.63 -1.50 -5.12
C LEU A 144 5.98 -2.15 -6.33
N THR A 145 5.28 -1.33 -7.11
CA THR A 145 4.77 -1.74 -8.43
C THR A 145 4.87 -0.59 -9.44
N THR A 146 4.58 -0.89 -10.70
CA THR A 146 4.53 0.09 -11.78
C THR A 146 3.10 0.26 -12.30
N ILE A 147 2.78 1.45 -12.82
CA ILE A 147 1.48 1.70 -13.44
C ILE A 147 1.24 0.78 -14.65
N ASP A 148 2.31 0.48 -15.43
CA ASP A 148 2.24 -0.43 -16.56
C ASP A 148 1.84 -1.85 -16.13
N ALA A 149 2.43 -2.37 -15.06
CA ALA A 149 2.07 -3.68 -14.51
C ALA A 149 0.59 -3.72 -14.09
N LEU A 150 0.10 -2.67 -13.42
CA LEU A 150 -1.32 -2.61 -13.04
C LEU A 150 -2.26 -2.51 -14.24
N ARG A 151 -1.89 -1.75 -15.28
CA ARG A 151 -2.69 -1.67 -16.53
C ARG A 151 -2.76 -3.05 -17.22
N ARG A 152 -1.65 -3.77 -17.30
CA ARG A 152 -1.61 -5.14 -17.84
C ARG A 152 -2.46 -6.10 -17.00
N ALA A 153 -2.44 -5.97 -15.68
CA ALA A 153 -3.31 -6.75 -14.81
C ALA A 153 -4.79 -6.42 -15.05
N ALA A 154 -5.15 -5.14 -15.14
CA ALA A 154 -6.54 -4.70 -15.33
C ALA A 154 -7.17 -5.21 -16.65
N VAL A 155 -6.40 -5.35 -17.73
CA VAL A 155 -6.90 -5.93 -18.99
C VAL A 155 -6.89 -7.45 -18.99
N SER A 156 -6.18 -8.09 -18.05
CA SER A 156 -6.02 -9.55 -17.99
C SER A 156 -7.08 -10.24 -17.15
N THR A 157 -7.79 -9.52 -16.27
CA THR A 157 -8.77 -10.12 -15.37
C THR A 157 -9.90 -9.16 -15.03
N GLN A 158 -11.10 -9.74 -14.78
CA GLN A 158 -12.26 -9.04 -14.24
C GLN A 158 -12.72 -9.67 -12.91
N GLU A 159 -11.91 -10.55 -12.35
CA GLU A 159 -12.22 -11.20 -11.08
C GLU A 159 -12.14 -10.21 -9.92
N LYS A 160 -13.18 -10.18 -9.10
CA LYS A 160 -13.31 -9.26 -7.96
C LYS A 160 -12.09 -9.31 -7.03
N LEU A 161 -11.54 -10.49 -6.79
CA LEU A 161 -10.35 -10.68 -5.95
C LEU A 161 -9.17 -9.79 -6.41
N TYR A 162 -8.90 -9.77 -7.71
CA TYR A 162 -7.77 -9.02 -8.28
C TYR A 162 -8.05 -7.53 -8.43
N ILE A 163 -9.33 -7.18 -8.61
CA ILE A 163 -9.77 -5.78 -8.67
C ILE A 163 -9.68 -5.13 -7.28
N GLU A 164 -10.04 -5.86 -6.24
CA GLU A 164 -10.05 -5.39 -4.86
C GLU A 164 -8.65 -5.37 -4.22
N HIS A 165 -7.82 -6.38 -4.57
CA HIS A 165 -6.48 -6.56 -4.00
C HIS A 165 -5.38 -6.30 -5.05
N VAL A 166 -5.20 -5.09 -5.39
CA VAL A 166 -4.42 -4.44 -6.47
C VAL A 166 -3.23 -5.23 -7.03
N THR A 167 -2.43 -5.86 -6.17
CA THR A 167 -1.15 -6.50 -6.54
C THR A 167 -1.19 -8.02 -6.55
N ILE A 168 -2.28 -8.66 -6.08
CA ILE A 168 -2.37 -10.14 -6.03
C ILE A 168 -2.12 -10.75 -7.41
N TYR A 169 -2.71 -10.18 -8.47
CA TYR A 169 -2.56 -10.71 -9.82
C TYR A 169 -1.09 -10.75 -10.26
N LEU A 170 -0.28 -9.77 -9.85
CA LEU A 170 1.13 -9.68 -10.24
C LEU A 170 1.95 -10.85 -9.67
N TYR A 171 1.90 -11.05 -8.36
CA TYR A 171 2.73 -12.07 -7.71
C TYR A 171 2.16 -13.50 -7.79
N THR A 172 0.90 -13.64 -8.23
CA THR A 172 0.32 -14.97 -8.49
C THR A 172 0.48 -15.43 -9.95
N HIS A 173 0.96 -14.54 -10.84
CA HIS A 173 1.21 -14.83 -12.24
C HIS A 173 2.65 -14.48 -12.65
N PRO A 174 3.67 -15.11 -12.03
CA PRO A 174 5.08 -14.80 -12.32
C PRO A 174 5.50 -15.15 -13.75
N GLU A 175 4.70 -15.92 -14.47
CA GLU A 175 4.87 -16.19 -15.90
C GLU A 175 4.54 -14.97 -16.80
N LYS A 176 3.75 -14.00 -16.27
CA LYS A 176 3.33 -12.78 -16.98
C LYS A 176 4.02 -11.52 -16.46
N PHE A 177 4.47 -11.55 -15.20
CA PHE A 177 5.02 -10.39 -14.50
C PHE A 177 6.38 -10.71 -13.89
N LYS A 178 7.29 -9.75 -13.98
CA LYS A 178 8.59 -9.84 -13.29
C LYS A 178 8.39 -9.57 -11.80
N VAL A 179 8.33 -10.64 -11.02
CA VAL A 179 8.19 -10.61 -9.56
C VAL A 179 9.56 -10.75 -8.93
N ARG A 180 9.92 -9.85 -8.03
CA ARG A 180 11.15 -9.90 -7.27
C ARG A 180 10.86 -9.81 -5.77
N LEU A 181 11.27 -10.81 -5.03
CA LEU A 181 11.19 -10.83 -3.58
C LEU A 181 12.57 -10.60 -2.97
N LEU A 182 12.65 -9.59 -2.09
CA LEU A 182 13.83 -9.31 -1.30
C LEU A 182 13.79 -10.18 -0.04
N PRO A 183 14.92 -10.71 0.42
CA PRO A 183 14.94 -11.54 1.62
C PRO A 183 14.54 -10.72 2.86
N LEU A 184 13.75 -11.32 3.72
CA LEU A 184 13.45 -10.76 5.04
C LEU A 184 14.70 -10.78 5.92
N PRO A 185 14.80 -9.87 6.92
CA PRO A 185 15.71 -10.06 8.05
C PRO A 185 15.50 -11.43 8.71
N ALA A 186 16.60 -12.10 9.05
CA ALA A 186 16.58 -13.47 9.58
C ALA A 186 15.69 -13.61 10.84
N GLU A 187 15.59 -12.54 11.63
CA GLU A 187 14.80 -12.47 12.88
C GLU A 187 13.28 -12.52 12.62
N LEU A 188 12.86 -12.21 11.40
CA LEU A 188 11.46 -12.21 10.99
C LEU A 188 11.09 -13.44 10.16
N GLU A 189 12.09 -14.22 9.72
CA GLU A 189 11.83 -15.42 8.94
C GLU A 189 11.11 -16.46 9.80
N GLY A 190 10.00 -16.99 9.28
CA GLY A 190 9.17 -17.95 10.00
C GLY A 190 8.33 -17.40 11.16
N ARG A 191 8.39 -16.09 11.44
CA ARG A 191 7.63 -15.46 12.53
C ARG A 191 6.18 -15.17 12.10
N PHE A 192 5.42 -16.21 11.81
CA PHE A 192 3.98 -16.10 11.45
C PHE A 192 3.09 -15.85 12.67
N ASP A 193 3.64 -15.91 13.87
CA ASP A 193 3.02 -15.51 15.13
C ASP A 193 2.92 -14.00 15.32
N LEU A 194 3.73 -13.21 14.60
CA LEU A 194 3.73 -11.76 14.70
C LEU A 194 2.57 -11.15 13.90
N ARG A 195 1.87 -10.21 14.55
CA ARG A 195 0.81 -9.43 13.94
C ARG A 195 0.98 -7.95 14.28
N PHE A 196 1.19 -7.14 13.24
CA PHE A 196 1.31 -5.68 13.32
C PHE A 196 0.33 -4.98 12.37
N THR A 197 -0.64 -5.72 11.83
CA THR A 197 -1.78 -5.16 11.09
C THR A 197 -2.93 -4.95 12.07
N LEU A 198 -3.65 -3.82 11.96
CA LEU A 198 -4.86 -3.58 12.74
C LEU A 198 -6.09 -3.99 11.92
N ASP A 199 -6.80 -4.99 12.35
CA ASP A 199 -8.03 -5.46 11.71
C ASP A 199 -9.25 -5.42 12.62
N THR A 200 -9.07 -5.64 13.92
CA THR A 200 -10.09 -5.68 14.95
C THR A 200 -9.67 -4.85 16.17
N MET A 201 -10.53 -4.73 17.18
CA MET A 201 -10.18 -4.07 18.45
C MET A 201 -9.25 -4.90 19.34
N GLU A 202 -9.06 -6.18 19.00
CA GLU A 202 -8.22 -7.11 19.76
C GLU A 202 -6.75 -7.10 19.25
N ASP A 203 -6.52 -6.55 18.06
CA ASP A 203 -5.19 -6.40 17.46
C ASP A 203 -4.44 -5.22 18.10
#